data_6494c3169c9fb090679e51edb49978c4
#
_entry.id   6494c3169c9fb090679e51edb49978c4
#
_cell.length_a   1.000
_cell.length_b   1.000
_cell.length_c   1.000
_cell.angle_alpha   90.00
_cell.angle_beta   90.00
_cell.angle_gamma   90.00
#
_symmetry.space_group_name_H-M   'P 1'
#
loop_
_entity.id
_entity.type
_entity.pdbx_description
1 polymer ?
#
loop_
_entity_poly.entity_id
_entity_poly.type
_entity_poly.pdbx_seq_one_letter_code
_entity_poly.pdbx_strand_id
1 'polypeptide(L)'
;VGRNVSPGFVRTSKTTEALCQDARDAIAACMGPPGQVATLILPADVSWGEGGVPEPAPQIAAPPLADDATVASIAAALQGGGKTAIFLGGRALRAPALMVLARIAAKTGAKLFSEVFPTRLERGAGLPPIERLAYLAELASVQLAGLDNLILVDVKAPVAFFAYPGKKSYLVPEGCQLLELASFKQDVLGSLVAANIMRVGAAAGSEGSLVMVG
;
A
#
# COMPACT_ATOMS: atom_id res chain seq x y z
N VAL A 1 -7.32 -24.72 12.68
CA VAL A 1 -8.01 -23.75 11.78
C VAL A 1 -7.43 -22.35 11.96
N GLY A 2 -7.41 -21.76 13.20
CA GLY A 2 -6.96 -20.39 13.41
C GLY A 2 -5.56 -20.08 12.85
N ARG A 3 -4.58 -20.96 13.04
CA ARG A 3 -3.20 -20.76 12.54
C ARG A 3 -3.08 -20.67 11.02
N ASN A 4 -4.03 -21.25 10.28
CA ASN A 4 -4.00 -21.21 8.82
C ASN A 4 -4.45 -19.84 8.25
N VAL A 5 -5.25 -19.09 9.01
CA VAL A 5 -5.77 -17.78 8.60
C VAL A 5 -5.13 -16.62 9.38
N SER A 6 -4.53 -16.91 10.52
CA SER A 6 -3.84 -15.93 11.39
C SER A 6 -2.46 -16.46 11.78
N PRO A 7 -1.52 -16.58 10.85
CA PRO A 7 -0.23 -17.23 11.14
C PRO A 7 0.62 -16.46 12.16
N GLY A 8 0.44 -15.15 12.26
CA GLY A 8 1.22 -14.30 13.14
C GLY A 8 0.65 -14.14 14.56
N PHE A 9 -0.67 -14.32 14.75
CA PHE A 9 -1.29 -14.18 16.08
C PHE A 9 -2.50 -15.09 16.23
N VAL A 10 -2.37 -16.10 17.08
CA VAL A 10 -3.48 -16.94 17.56
C VAL A 10 -3.32 -17.12 19.06
N ARG A 11 -4.29 -16.70 19.84
CA ARG A 11 -4.30 -16.85 21.28
C ARG A 11 -5.64 -17.40 21.77
N THR A 12 -5.61 -18.22 22.80
CA THR A 12 -6.80 -18.63 23.56
C THR A 12 -6.72 -17.96 24.92
N SER A 13 -7.70 -17.15 25.29
CA SER A 13 -7.83 -16.64 26.65
C SER A 13 -8.08 -17.79 27.60
N LYS A 14 -7.35 -17.81 28.70
CA LYS A 14 -7.41 -18.90 29.70
C LYS A 14 -8.23 -18.54 30.91
N THR A 15 -8.34 -17.26 31.23
CA THR A 15 -9.11 -16.74 32.39
C THR A 15 -9.80 -15.45 32.00
N THR A 16 -10.87 -15.08 32.74
CA THR A 16 -11.59 -13.83 32.55
C THR A 16 -10.72 -12.60 32.83
N GLU A 17 -9.84 -12.70 33.80
CA GLU A 17 -8.92 -11.61 34.16
C GLU A 17 -7.93 -11.30 33.02
N ALA A 18 -7.44 -12.35 32.32
CA ALA A 18 -6.49 -12.20 31.21
C ALA A 18 -7.14 -11.72 29.91
N LEU A 19 -8.46 -11.80 29.78
CA LEU A 19 -9.17 -11.53 28.53
C LEU A 19 -8.89 -10.13 27.95
N CYS A 20 -8.93 -9.10 28.79
CA CYS A 20 -8.74 -7.73 28.31
C CYS A 20 -7.29 -7.52 27.79
N GLN A 21 -6.29 -8.08 28.45
CA GLN A 21 -4.92 -8.06 27.98
C GLN A 21 -4.75 -8.85 26.67
N ASP A 22 -5.35 -10.04 26.57
CA ASP A 22 -5.32 -10.87 25.37
C ASP A 22 -5.98 -10.15 24.17
N ALA A 23 -7.11 -9.46 24.43
CA ALA A 23 -7.79 -8.65 23.42
C ALA A 23 -6.93 -7.45 22.98
N ARG A 24 -6.30 -6.75 23.92
CA ARG A 24 -5.38 -5.66 23.65
C ARG A 24 -4.23 -6.11 22.75
N ASP A 25 -3.62 -7.27 23.05
CA ASP A 25 -2.54 -7.83 22.25
C ASP A 25 -3.01 -8.24 20.85
N ALA A 26 -4.22 -8.78 20.73
CA ALA A 26 -4.83 -9.09 19.44
C ALA A 26 -5.06 -7.83 18.60
N ILE A 27 -5.56 -6.74 19.21
CA ILE A 27 -5.72 -5.45 18.55
C ILE A 27 -4.37 -4.89 18.11
N ALA A 28 -3.35 -4.94 18.97
CA ALA A 28 -2.01 -4.51 18.61
C ALA A 28 -1.47 -5.29 17.41
N ALA A 29 -1.66 -6.60 17.36
CA ALA A 29 -1.26 -7.43 16.24
C ALA A 29 -2.04 -7.11 14.94
N CYS A 30 -3.34 -6.82 15.04
CA CYS A 30 -4.14 -6.40 13.88
C CYS A 30 -3.70 -5.06 13.30
N MET A 31 -3.41 -4.11 14.19
CA MET A 31 -3.10 -2.74 13.80
C MET A 31 -1.64 -2.56 13.37
N GLY A 32 -0.75 -3.39 13.86
CA GLY A 32 0.71 -3.49 13.69
C GLY A 32 1.37 -2.49 12.96
N PRO A 33 2.54 -2.23 12.48
CA PRO A 33 3.03 -2.45 11.13
C PRO A 33 3.84 -3.76 11.01
N PRO A 34 3.50 -4.61 10.04
CA PRO A 34 2.31 -4.60 9.17
C PRO A 34 1.07 -5.10 9.92
N GLY A 35 -0.12 -4.56 9.60
CA GLY A 35 -1.39 -5.11 10.08
C GLY A 35 -1.59 -6.55 9.59
N GLN A 36 -2.24 -7.37 10.41
CA GLN A 36 -2.46 -8.79 10.11
C GLN A 36 -3.80 -9.28 10.64
N VAL A 37 -4.22 -10.45 10.22
CA VAL A 37 -5.36 -11.13 10.84
C VAL A 37 -4.91 -11.68 12.19
N ALA A 38 -5.60 -11.32 13.27
CA ALA A 38 -5.39 -11.88 14.60
C ALA A 38 -6.62 -12.70 15.00
N THR A 39 -6.40 -13.87 15.57
CA THR A 39 -7.45 -14.74 16.11
C THR A 39 -7.34 -14.81 17.62
N LEU A 40 -8.38 -14.33 18.31
CA LEU A 40 -8.58 -14.55 19.74
C LEU A 40 -9.69 -15.58 19.93
N ILE A 41 -9.37 -16.67 20.62
CA ILE A 41 -10.31 -17.72 20.97
C ILE A 41 -10.80 -17.45 22.40
N LEU A 42 -12.10 -17.30 22.53
CA LEU A 42 -12.74 -17.02 23.80
C LEU A 42 -13.59 -18.22 24.22
N PRO A 43 -13.13 -19.03 25.18
CA PRO A 43 -13.95 -20.12 25.77
C PRO A 43 -15.17 -19.58 26.50
N ALA A 44 -16.23 -20.37 26.56
CA ALA A 44 -17.50 -19.94 27.15
C ALA A 44 -17.40 -19.61 28.65
N ASP A 45 -16.64 -20.39 29.40
CA ASP A 45 -16.36 -20.18 30.83
C ASP A 45 -15.61 -18.87 31.08
N VAL A 46 -14.67 -18.50 30.22
CA VAL A 46 -13.96 -17.22 30.28
C VAL A 46 -14.90 -16.05 29.98
N SER A 47 -15.82 -16.20 29.01
CA SER A 47 -16.72 -15.11 28.61
C SER A 47 -17.88 -14.87 29.59
N TRP A 48 -18.22 -15.85 30.43
CA TRP A 48 -19.28 -15.75 31.43
C TRP A 48 -18.79 -15.47 32.85
N GLY A 49 -17.48 -15.57 33.06
CA GLY A 49 -16.85 -15.26 34.33
C GLY A 49 -16.85 -13.76 34.63
N GLU A 50 -16.73 -13.44 35.90
CA GLU A 50 -16.55 -12.07 36.38
C GLU A 50 -15.07 -11.81 36.67
N GLY A 51 -14.65 -10.53 36.72
CA GLY A 51 -13.28 -10.16 37.09
C GLY A 51 -12.42 -9.62 35.93
N GLY A 52 -13.02 -9.37 34.79
CA GLY A 52 -12.29 -8.70 33.68
C GLY A 52 -11.88 -7.29 34.04
N VAL A 53 -10.60 -6.96 33.87
CA VAL A 53 -10.05 -5.62 34.13
C VAL A 53 -9.79 -4.92 32.79
N PRO A 54 -10.40 -3.74 32.54
CA PRO A 54 -10.16 -2.99 31.31
C PRO A 54 -8.68 -2.62 31.14
N GLU A 55 -8.16 -2.85 29.96
CA GLU A 55 -6.81 -2.49 29.57
C GLU A 55 -6.82 -1.21 28.71
N PRO A 56 -5.81 -0.34 28.84
CA PRO A 56 -5.69 0.83 27.96
C PRO A 56 -5.49 0.38 26.52
N ALA A 57 -5.89 1.22 25.56
CA ALA A 57 -5.66 0.96 24.15
C ALA A 57 -4.15 0.72 23.87
N PRO A 58 -3.79 -0.23 23.00
CA PRO A 58 -2.39 -0.47 22.68
C PRO A 58 -1.80 0.73 21.93
N GLN A 59 -0.54 1.04 22.22
CA GLN A 59 0.21 1.98 21.40
C GLN A 59 0.69 1.25 20.14
N ILE A 60 0.33 1.79 19.00
CA ILE A 60 0.70 1.23 17.69
C ILE A 60 1.87 2.04 17.15
N ALA A 61 2.97 1.37 16.80
CA ALA A 61 4.10 2.01 16.17
C ALA A 61 3.70 2.57 14.80
N ALA A 62 4.23 3.73 14.41
CA ALA A 62 4.07 4.23 13.05
C ALA A 62 4.83 3.31 12.06
N PRO A 63 4.26 3.03 10.87
CA PRO A 63 4.99 2.29 9.86
C PRO A 63 6.22 3.09 9.37
N PRO A 64 7.33 2.42 9.04
CA PRO A 64 8.51 3.11 8.52
C PRO A 64 8.23 3.69 7.13
N LEU A 65 8.95 4.74 6.77
CA LEU A 65 9.00 5.24 5.38
C LEU A 65 9.77 4.26 4.48
N ALA A 66 9.62 4.41 3.16
CA ALA A 66 10.59 3.86 2.23
C ALA A 66 11.97 4.49 2.50
N ASP A 67 13.04 3.71 2.29
CA ASP A 67 14.39 4.21 2.47
C ASP A 67 14.78 5.25 1.38
N ASP A 68 15.78 6.06 1.67
CA ASP A 68 16.22 7.15 0.78
C ASP A 68 16.71 6.64 -0.58
N ALA A 69 17.33 5.47 -0.65
CA ALA A 69 17.80 4.88 -1.89
C ALA A 69 16.63 4.47 -2.79
N THR A 70 15.59 3.86 -2.20
CA THR A 70 14.33 3.56 -2.89
C THR A 70 13.68 4.83 -3.42
N VAL A 71 13.54 5.85 -2.57
CA VAL A 71 12.92 7.13 -2.96
C VAL A 71 13.71 7.80 -4.08
N ALA A 72 15.05 7.80 -4.02
CA ALA A 72 15.91 8.35 -5.06
C ALA A 72 15.77 7.60 -6.40
N SER A 73 15.70 6.26 -6.36
CA SER A 73 15.49 5.43 -7.54
C SER A 73 14.14 5.72 -8.22
N ILE A 74 13.08 5.86 -7.43
CA ILE A 74 11.75 6.24 -7.93
C ILE A 74 11.77 7.64 -8.56
N ALA A 75 12.40 8.61 -7.89
CA ALA A 75 12.53 9.97 -8.41
C ALA A 75 13.28 10.00 -9.75
N ALA A 76 14.36 9.22 -9.87
CA ALA A 76 15.12 9.09 -11.11
C ALA A 76 14.28 8.48 -12.25
N ALA A 77 13.53 7.41 -11.98
CA ALA A 77 12.62 6.80 -12.96
C ALA A 77 11.54 7.77 -13.44
N LEU A 78 10.99 8.59 -12.53
CA LEU A 78 9.98 9.61 -12.85
C LEU A 78 10.55 10.81 -13.64
N GLN A 79 11.87 11.04 -13.59
CA GLN A 79 12.55 12.15 -14.29
C GLN A 79 13.20 11.70 -15.61
N GLY A 80 13.45 10.42 -15.79
CA GLY A 80 14.26 9.87 -16.87
C GLY A 80 13.62 9.93 -18.28
N GLY A 81 12.43 10.52 -18.43
CA GLY A 81 11.76 10.71 -19.73
C GLY A 81 11.16 9.44 -20.34
N GLY A 82 11.33 8.29 -19.73
CA GLY A 82 10.71 7.03 -20.15
C GLY A 82 9.20 6.99 -19.84
N LYS A 83 8.47 6.15 -20.58
CA LYS A 83 7.03 5.93 -20.34
C LYS A 83 6.84 5.23 -19.00
N THR A 84 6.40 5.98 -18.00
CA THR A 84 6.25 5.49 -16.62
C THR A 84 4.77 5.38 -16.25
N ALA A 85 4.43 4.29 -15.57
CA ALA A 85 3.14 4.14 -14.91
C ALA A 85 3.35 3.88 -13.42
N ILE A 86 2.38 4.34 -12.60
CA ILE A 86 2.31 4.06 -11.17
C ILE A 86 1.10 3.16 -10.95
N PHE A 87 1.34 1.96 -10.44
CA PHE A 87 0.33 0.94 -10.18
C PHE A 87 0.00 0.94 -8.69
N LEU A 88 -1.28 1.10 -8.37
CA LEU A 88 -1.79 1.49 -7.07
C LEU A 88 -2.72 0.44 -6.48
N GLY A 89 -2.56 0.18 -5.19
CA GLY A 89 -3.48 -0.64 -4.40
C GLY A 89 -3.68 -0.09 -2.99
N GLY A 90 -4.37 -0.80 -2.16
CA GLY A 90 -4.50 -0.59 -0.73
C GLY A 90 -4.70 0.88 -0.30
N ARG A 91 -3.76 1.39 0.50
CA ARG A 91 -3.77 2.75 1.06
C ARG A 91 -3.42 3.83 0.04
N ALA A 92 -2.74 3.48 -1.06
CA ALA A 92 -2.46 4.42 -2.14
C ALA A 92 -3.75 4.90 -2.86
N LEU A 93 -4.86 4.19 -2.69
CA LEU A 93 -6.16 4.51 -3.28
C LEU A 93 -7.06 5.37 -2.37
N ARG A 94 -6.48 6.00 -1.34
CA ARG A 94 -7.16 6.95 -0.44
C ARG A 94 -6.88 8.39 -0.86
N ALA A 95 -7.82 9.29 -0.57
CA ALA A 95 -7.76 10.69 -1.00
C ALA A 95 -6.42 11.40 -0.72
N PRO A 96 -5.81 11.32 0.48
CA PRO A 96 -4.52 11.99 0.71
C PRO A 96 -3.41 11.51 -0.23
N ALA A 97 -3.30 10.19 -0.47
CA ALA A 97 -2.32 9.62 -1.39
C ALA A 97 -2.63 9.98 -2.85
N LEU A 98 -3.90 9.91 -3.25
CA LEU A 98 -4.34 10.28 -4.60
C LEU A 98 -4.02 11.74 -4.94
N MET A 99 -4.12 12.65 -3.98
CA MET A 99 -3.75 14.06 -4.17
C MET A 99 -2.23 14.26 -4.41
N VAL A 100 -1.38 13.48 -3.74
CA VAL A 100 0.07 13.48 -4.00
C VAL A 100 0.36 12.89 -5.38
N LEU A 101 -0.27 11.76 -5.70
CA LEU A 101 -0.13 11.09 -6.99
C LEU A 101 -0.59 11.96 -8.16
N ALA A 102 -1.67 12.73 -7.98
CA ALA A 102 -2.12 13.71 -8.99
C ALA A 102 -1.02 14.72 -9.32
N ARG A 103 -0.32 15.24 -8.30
CA ARG A 103 0.79 16.19 -8.49
C ARG A 103 1.99 15.53 -9.18
N ILE A 104 2.31 14.29 -8.79
CA ILE A 104 3.37 13.52 -9.45
C ILE A 104 3.01 13.31 -10.93
N ALA A 105 1.82 12.78 -11.22
CA ALA A 105 1.37 12.51 -12.57
C ALA A 105 1.32 13.77 -13.45
N ALA A 106 0.78 14.87 -12.94
CA ALA A 106 0.74 16.14 -13.66
C ALA A 106 2.12 16.67 -14.06
N LYS A 107 3.13 16.44 -13.22
CA LYS A 107 4.50 16.91 -13.46
C LYS A 107 5.33 15.94 -14.30
N THR A 108 5.03 14.64 -14.32
CA THR A 108 5.85 13.61 -14.96
C THR A 108 5.21 13.03 -16.21
N GLY A 109 3.91 13.20 -16.38
CA GLY A 109 3.15 12.46 -17.38
C GLY A 109 2.94 10.97 -17.04
N ALA A 110 3.32 10.52 -15.84
CA ALA A 110 3.14 9.14 -15.43
C ALA A 110 1.65 8.78 -15.41
N LYS A 111 1.30 7.63 -15.98
CA LYS A 111 -0.06 7.09 -15.94
C LYS A 111 -0.35 6.51 -14.55
N LEU A 112 -1.59 6.66 -14.09
CA LEU A 112 -2.04 6.09 -12.83
C LEU A 112 -2.99 4.93 -13.09
N PHE A 113 -2.62 3.73 -12.65
CA PHE A 113 -3.47 2.55 -12.72
C PHE A 113 -3.80 2.03 -11.33
N SER A 114 -5.04 1.60 -11.12
CA SER A 114 -5.39 0.79 -9.95
C SER A 114 -5.38 -0.70 -10.29
N GLU A 115 -5.14 -1.52 -9.29
CA GLU A 115 -5.37 -2.96 -9.37
C GLU A 115 -6.82 -3.28 -9.80
N VAL A 116 -7.02 -4.51 -10.30
CA VAL A 116 -8.31 -4.94 -10.87
C VAL A 116 -9.41 -4.98 -9.80
N PHE A 117 -9.11 -5.44 -8.60
CA PHE A 117 -10.06 -5.62 -7.49
C PHE A 117 -9.63 -4.87 -6.23
N PRO A 118 -9.57 -3.53 -6.26
CA PRO A 118 -9.23 -2.78 -5.07
C PRO A 118 -10.32 -2.94 -4.00
N THR A 119 -9.91 -3.14 -2.75
CA THR A 119 -10.86 -3.20 -1.63
C THR A 119 -11.64 -1.91 -1.45
N ARG A 120 -11.00 -0.77 -1.74
CA ARG A 120 -11.62 0.56 -1.72
C ARG A 120 -10.82 1.53 -2.55
N LEU A 121 -11.47 2.19 -3.49
CA LEU A 121 -10.95 3.31 -4.26
C LEU A 121 -11.80 4.55 -3.96
N GLU A 122 -11.20 5.60 -3.44
CA GLU A 122 -11.87 6.88 -3.24
C GLU A 122 -11.94 7.64 -4.56
N ARG A 123 -13.13 8.18 -4.85
CA ARG A 123 -13.44 8.91 -6.08
C ARG A 123 -14.29 10.13 -5.75
N GLY A 124 -14.27 11.11 -6.62
CA GLY A 124 -15.13 12.28 -6.51
C GLY A 124 -14.45 13.56 -6.98
N ALA A 125 -15.14 14.68 -6.81
CA ALA A 125 -14.64 15.99 -7.17
C ALA A 125 -13.31 16.29 -6.44
N GLY A 126 -12.31 16.78 -7.17
CA GLY A 126 -10.99 17.10 -6.64
C GLY A 126 -10.01 15.93 -6.59
N LEU A 127 -10.43 14.70 -6.88
CA LEU A 127 -9.52 13.56 -6.97
C LEU A 127 -9.14 13.26 -8.43
N PRO A 128 -7.90 12.77 -8.69
CA PRO A 128 -7.47 12.44 -10.04
C PRO A 128 -8.24 11.24 -10.59
N PRO A 129 -8.48 11.18 -11.92
CA PRO A 129 -8.97 9.97 -12.55
C PRO A 129 -7.90 8.88 -12.47
N ILE A 130 -8.29 7.71 -11.95
CA ILE A 130 -7.44 6.51 -11.91
C ILE A 130 -8.02 5.49 -12.88
N GLU A 131 -7.22 5.05 -13.84
CA GLU A 131 -7.59 3.98 -14.76
C GLU A 131 -7.48 2.64 -14.02
N ARG A 132 -8.53 1.81 -14.13
CA ARG A 132 -8.47 0.45 -13.59
C ARG A 132 -7.77 -0.46 -14.60
N LEU A 133 -6.83 -1.28 -14.13
CA LEU A 133 -6.25 -2.33 -14.96
C LEU A 133 -7.36 -3.31 -15.38
N ALA A 134 -7.37 -3.68 -16.65
CA ALA A 134 -8.38 -4.57 -17.18
C ALA A 134 -8.30 -5.97 -16.56
N TYR A 135 -9.47 -6.60 -16.39
CA TYR A 135 -9.56 -7.95 -15.84
C TYR A 135 -9.00 -9.02 -16.79
N LEU A 136 -9.21 -8.88 -18.08
CA LEU A 136 -8.68 -9.78 -19.10
C LEU A 136 -7.22 -9.46 -19.38
N ALA A 137 -6.37 -10.47 -19.33
CA ALA A 137 -4.92 -10.32 -19.48
C ALA A 137 -4.52 -9.66 -20.80
N GLU A 138 -5.24 -9.94 -21.88
CA GLU A 138 -5.01 -9.35 -23.19
C GLU A 138 -5.19 -7.83 -23.18
N LEU A 139 -6.26 -7.35 -22.54
CA LEU A 139 -6.53 -5.91 -22.43
C LEU A 139 -5.56 -5.24 -21.46
N ALA A 140 -5.24 -5.90 -20.34
CA ALA A 140 -4.25 -5.41 -19.41
C ALA A 140 -2.87 -5.29 -20.06
N SER A 141 -2.47 -6.25 -20.89
CA SER A 141 -1.22 -6.21 -21.63
C SER A 141 -1.18 -5.03 -22.63
N VAL A 142 -2.30 -4.68 -23.24
CA VAL A 142 -2.39 -3.48 -24.10
C VAL A 142 -2.26 -2.19 -23.30
N GLN A 143 -2.88 -2.11 -22.12
CA GLN A 143 -2.76 -0.93 -21.25
C GLN A 143 -1.31 -0.70 -20.76
N LEU A 144 -0.58 -1.78 -20.49
CA LEU A 144 0.80 -1.74 -19.99
C LEU A 144 1.85 -1.72 -21.11
N ALA A 145 1.45 -1.89 -22.37
CA ALA A 145 2.38 -1.98 -23.49
C ALA A 145 3.27 -0.74 -23.62
N GLY A 146 4.55 -0.98 -23.86
CA GLY A 146 5.54 0.07 -24.11
C GLY A 146 5.91 0.90 -22.87
N LEU A 147 5.61 0.44 -21.66
CA LEU A 147 6.12 1.05 -20.44
C LEU A 147 7.59 0.72 -20.26
N ASP A 148 8.39 1.74 -19.96
CA ASP A 148 9.78 1.61 -19.55
C ASP A 148 9.90 1.37 -18.05
N ASN A 149 8.99 1.98 -17.26
CA ASN A 149 8.98 1.83 -15.80
C ASN A 149 7.56 1.57 -15.29
N LEU A 150 7.43 0.63 -14.35
CA LEU A 150 6.22 0.37 -13.58
C LEU A 150 6.53 0.47 -12.08
N ILE A 151 5.98 1.51 -11.44
CA ILE A 151 6.19 1.80 -10.02
C ILE A 151 5.02 1.22 -9.23
N LEU A 152 5.29 0.34 -8.28
CA LEU A 152 4.30 -0.27 -7.40
C LEU A 152 4.15 0.54 -6.11
N VAL A 153 2.90 0.81 -5.71
CA VAL A 153 2.59 1.49 -4.45
C VAL A 153 1.44 0.77 -3.75
N ASP A 154 1.76 0.08 -2.67
CA ASP A 154 0.86 -0.76 -1.86
C ASP A 154 0.09 -1.81 -2.69
N VAL A 155 0.77 -2.39 -3.67
CA VAL A 155 0.21 -3.38 -4.59
C VAL A 155 1.31 -4.34 -5.05
N LYS A 156 0.93 -5.56 -5.40
CA LYS A 156 1.82 -6.52 -6.06
C LYS A 156 1.87 -6.29 -7.56
N ALA A 157 2.93 -6.78 -8.21
CA ALA A 157 3.02 -6.75 -9.68
C ALA A 157 1.78 -7.35 -10.34
N PRO A 158 1.32 -6.79 -11.49
CA PRO A 158 0.11 -7.27 -12.14
C PRO A 158 0.30 -8.66 -12.73
N VAL A 159 -0.68 -9.53 -12.49
CA VAL A 159 -0.74 -10.90 -12.99
C VAL A 159 -2.10 -11.21 -13.60
N ALA A 160 -2.15 -12.17 -14.51
CA ALA A 160 -3.40 -12.69 -15.05
C ALA A 160 -4.15 -13.50 -13.97
N PHE A 161 -5.47 -13.35 -13.90
CA PHE A 161 -6.30 -14.15 -12.99
C PHE A 161 -6.50 -15.57 -13.48
N PHE A 162 -6.38 -15.78 -14.78
CA PHE A 162 -6.57 -17.08 -15.42
C PHE A 162 -5.26 -17.56 -16.03
N ALA A 163 -4.94 -18.84 -15.80
CA ALA A 163 -3.85 -19.51 -16.48
C ALA A 163 -4.38 -20.12 -17.79
N TYR A 164 -4.05 -19.51 -18.93
CA TYR A 164 -4.38 -20.05 -20.23
C TYR A 164 -3.13 -20.69 -20.88
N PRO A 165 -3.28 -21.82 -21.58
CA PRO A 165 -2.17 -22.39 -22.33
C PRO A 165 -1.56 -21.38 -23.32
N GLY A 166 -0.24 -21.26 -23.31
CA GLY A 166 0.49 -20.34 -24.19
C GLY A 166 0.37 -18.85 -23.88
N LYS A 167 -0.28 -18.46 -22.78
CA LYS A 167 -0.36 -17.08 -22.30
C LYS A 167 0.54 -16.82 -21.11
N LYS A 168 1.20 -15.66 -21.07
CA LYS A 168 1.99 -15.22 -19.92
C LYS A 168 1.04 -14.86 -18.77
N SER A 169 1.31 -15.36 -17.57
CA SER A 169 0.57 -14.96 -16.36
C SER A 169 1.09 -13.68 -15.76
N TYR A 170 2.38 -13.37 -15.93
CA TYR A 170 3.00 -12.14 -15.47
C TYR A 170 2.85 -11.06 -16.53
N LEU A 171 2.23 -9.93 -16.16
CA LEU A 171 1.77 -8.90 -17.11
C LEU A 171 2.71 -7.70 -17.23
N VAL A 172 3.77 -7.63 -16.43
CA VAL A 172 4.79 -6.58 -16.59
C VAL A 172 5.46 -6.77 -17.96
N PRO A 173 5.54 -5.73 -18.80
CA PRO A 173 6.16 -5.84 -20.12
C PRO A 173 7.63 -6.27 -20.04
N GLU A 174 8.09 -6.97 -21.05
CA GLU A 174 9.51 -7.34 -21.16
C GLU A 174 10.37 -6.09 -21.32
N GLY A 175 11.46 -6.01 -20.56
CA GLY A 175 12.33 -4.83 -20.51
C GLY A 175 11.81 -3.69 -19.64
N CYS A 176 10.57 -3.75 -19.14
CA CYS A 176 10.04 -2.75 -18.21
C CYS A 176 10.70 -2.90 -16.84
N GLN A 177 11.28 -1.82 -16.32
CA GLN A 177 11.83 -1.78 -14.97
C GLN A 177 10.69 -1.77 -13.94
N LEU A 178 10.66 -2.77 -13.06
CA LEU A 178 9.72 -2.85 -11.96
C LEU A 178 10.34 -2.28 -10.70
N LEU A 179 9.69 -1.28 -10.11
CA LEU A 179 10.14 -0.57 -8.92
C LEU A 179 9.05 -0.59 -7.85
N GLU A 180 9.38 -0.87 -6.60
CA GLU A 180 8.44 -0.78 -5.49
C GLU A 180 8.81 0.44 -4.63
N LEU A 181 7.90 1.43 -4.53
CA LEU A 181 8.09 2.58 -3.65
C LEU A 181 7.75 2.23 -2.21
N ALA A 182 6.60 1.61 -1.99
CA ALA A 182 6.13 1.24 -0.67
C ALA A 182 5.15 0.07 -0.76
N SER A 183 5.27 -0.87 0.17
CA SER A 183 4.34 -1.97 0.38
C SER A 183 3.41 -1.69 1.57
N PHE A 184 2.55 -2.66 1.89
CA PHE A 184 1.70 -2.59 3.09
C PHE A 184 2.48 -2.52 4.41
N LYS A 185 3.80 -2.69 4.39
CA LYS A 185 4.68 -2.62 5.57
C LYS A 185 5.14 -1.20 5.88
N GLN A 186 5.07 -0.29 4.91
CA GLN A 186 5.58 1.07 5.04
C GLN A 186 4.44 2.11 5.14
N ASP A 187 4.80 3.32 5.52
CA ASP A 187 3.93 4.49 5.36
C ASP A 187 3.87 4.90 3.89
N VAL A 188 2.78 4.51 3.25
CA VAL A 188 2.53 4.75 1.83
C VAL A 188 2.43 6.25 1.52
N LEU A 189 1.71 7.00 2.36
CA LEU A 189 1.53 8.44 2.14
C LEU A 189 2.85 9.19 2.35
N GLY A 190 3.53 8.93 3.44
CA GLY A 190 4.82 9.55 3.74
C GLY A 190 5.86 9.25 2.68
N SER A 191 5.92 8.00 2.18
CA SER A 191 6.84 7.60 1.10
C SER A 191 6.53 8.30 -0.22
N LEU A 192 5.25 8.49 -0.57
CA LEU A 192 4.83 9.26 -1.75
C LEU A 192 5.20 10.74 -1.62
N VAL A 193 5.03 11.32 -0.44
CA VAL A 193 5.43 12.72 -0.16
C VAL A 193 6.93 12.88 -0.31
N ALA A 194 7.74 11.97 0.24
CA ALA A 194 9.19 11.97 0.10
C ALA A 194 9.62 11.91 -1.38
N ALA A 195 9.03 11.01 -2.17
CA ALA A 195 9.31 10.90 -3.60
C ALA A 195 8.92 12.18 -4.38
N ASN A 196 7.82 12.83 -4.00
CA ASN A 196 7.42 14.09 -4.61
C ASN A 196 8.37 15.25 -4.26
N ILE A 197 8.89 15.32 -3.03
CA ILE A 197 9.82 16.35 -2.57
C ILE A 197 11.20 16.18 -3.23
N MET A 198 11.79 15.00 -3.24
CA MET A 198 13.08 14.74 -3.89
C MET A 198 13.07 15.14 -5.36
N ARG A 199 11.96 14.94 -6.03
CA ARG A 199 11.79 15.36 -7.41
C ARG A 199 11.77 16.89 -7.57
N VAL A 200 11.20 17.62 -6.62
CA VAL A 200 11.16 19.10 -6.64
C VAL A 200 12.54 19.67 -6.34
N GLY A 201 13.28 19.07 -5.40
CA GLY A 201 14.63 19.52 -5.02
C GLY A 201 15.66 19.36 -6.13
N ALA A 202 15.56 18.33 -6.98
CA ALA A 202 16.46 18.14 -8.13
C ALA A 202 16.20 19.13 -9.28
N ALA A 203 14.97 19.67 -9.37
CA ALA A 203 14.63 20.71 -10.35
C ALA A 203 14.90 22.15 -9.85
N ALA A 204 15.11 22.33 -8.55
CA ALA A 204 15.38 23.61 -7.90
C ALA A 204 16.86 23.72 -7.49
N GLY A 205 17.73 23.69 -8.49
CA GLY A 205 19.07 24.26 -8.36
C GLY A 205 19.03 25.79 -8.36
N SER A 206 18.02 26.43 -7.77
CA SER A 206 17.98 27.85 -7.41
C SER A 206 16.71 28.17 -6.61
N GLU A 207 16.96 28.61 -5.39
CA GLU A 207 16.07 29.28 -4.45
C GLU A 207 14.87 28.53 -3.88
N GLY A 208 15.07 28.10 -2.63
CA GLY A 208 14.06 27.52 -1.77
C GLY A 208 13.08 28.55 -1.20
N SER A 209 11.85 28.16 -1.03
CA SER A 209 11.00 28.62 0.05
C SER A 209 10.09 27.48 0.47
N LEU A 210 10.30 27.02 1.69
CA LEU A 210 9.44 26.06 2.37
C LEU A 210 8.14 26.78 2.73
N VAL A 211 7.09 26.60 1.94
CA VAL A 211 5.75 27.03 2.35
C VAL A 211 5.16 25.92 3.20
N MET A 212 5.20 26.10 4.50
CA MET A 212 4.39 25.34 5.46
C MET A 212 2.94 25.78 5.28
N VAL A 213 2.09 24.87 4.84
CA VAL A 213 0.64 25.07 4.88
C VAL A 213 0.14 24.41 6.16
N GLY A 214 -0.32 25.29 7.08
CA GLY A 214 -1.02 24.92 8.31
C GLY A 214 -2.42 24.36 8.04
#